data_703ef66426c5c86c29998d9cc3d6e3cb
#
_entry.id   703ef66426c5c86c29998d9cc3d6e3cb
#
_cell.length_a   1.000
_cell.length_b   1.000
_cell.length_c   1.000
_cell.angle_alpha   90.00
_cell.angle_beta   90.00
_cell.angle_gamma   90.00
#
_symmetry.space_group_name_H-M   'P 1'
#
loop_
_entity.id
_entity.type
_entity.pdbx_description
1 polymer ?
#
loop_
_entity_poly.entity_id
_entity_poly.type
_entity_poly.pdbx_seq_one_letter_code
_entity_poly.pdbx_strand_id
1 'polypeptide(L)'
;MYKCDICGRQIFKKNKVKGYVLCSKHMHQLLKYNKFLDNCPRTQNDLNEFFVKGEFTVFYLYNGTTSEKIDEFIIDTEDLNKIRYHKWRLSHGRVVTGLPSKGTQRELSWVIMGLDTRDEKNKDIVVDHIDGNPKNNRKYNLRICTQGENVINKKFMSNNTIGFIGVSYKKERDTYDPEIRIGYVRCHLGATKTLEEAVYKRLIAEELLFQEYTNEEEHNKKIEFTKSLSQKTKEELEQIVKDKLIAKNLWQ
;
A
#
# COMPACT_ATOMS: atom_id res chain seq x y z
N MET A 1 -28.61 4.85 -6.56
CA MET A 1 -28.14 4.09 -5.39
C MET A 1 -29.13 4.30 -4.27
N TYR A 2 -29.56 3.25 -3.56
CA TYR A 2 -30.56 3.32 -2.49
C TYR A 2 -29.87 3.15 -1.13
N LYS A 3 -30.56 3.53 -0.05
CA LYS A 3 -30.10 3.29 1.32
C LYS A 3 -31.07 2.39 2.05
N CYS A 4 -30.57 1.55 2.93
CA CYS A 4 -31.41 0.76 3.83
C CYS A 4 -32.02 1.68 4.89
N ASP A 5 -33.34 1.67 5.04
CA ASP A 5 -34.05 2.53 5.99
C ASP A 5 -33.70 2.25 7.46
N ILE A 6 -33.14 1.06 7.76
CA ILE A 6 -32.83 0.65 9.13
C ILE A 6 -31.38 0.94 9.51
N CYS A 7 -30.38 0.67 8.63
CA CYS A 7 -28.97 0.81 8.97
C CYS A 7 -28.18 1.76 8.06
N GLY A 8 -28.85 2.48 7.15
CA GLY A 8 -28.22 3.44 6.25
C GLY A 8 -27.31 2.84 5.17
N ARG A 9 -27.08 1.50 5.18
CA ARG A 9 -26.22 0.82 4.19
C ARG A 9 -26.65 1.18 2.77
N GLN A 10 -25.71 1.51 1.92
CA GLN A 10 -25.95 1.65 0.49
C GLN A 10 -26.24 0.29 -0.15
N ILE A 11 -27.29 0.24 -0.98
CA ILE A 11 -27.72 -0.95 -1.70
C ILE A 11 -27.95 -0.59 -3.17
N PHE A 12 -27.62 -1.52 -4.06
CA PHE A 12 -27.68 -1.28 -5.50
C PHE A 12 -29.04 -1.64 -6.08
N LYS A 13 -29.72 -2.61 -5.47
CA LYS A 13 -31.06 -3.03 -5.86
C LYS A 13 -32.06 -2.53 -4.83
N LYS A 14 -33.14 -1.89 -5.30
CA LYS A 14 -34.23 -1.44 -4.44
C LYS A 14 -35.05 -2.65 -3.98
N ASN A 15 -34.72 -3.18 -2.80
CA ASN A 15 -35.50 -4.25 -2.18
C ASN A 15 -36.56 -3.62 -1.26
N LYS A 16 -37.78 -3.41 -1.79
CA LYS A 16 -38.88 -2.85 -1.00
C LYS A 16 -39.73 -3.98 -0.42
N VAL A 17 -39.78 -4.05 0.92
CA VAL A 17 -40.57 -5.05 1.66
C VAL A 17 -41.34 -4.34 2.77
N LYS A 18 -42.66 -4.54 2.80
CA LYS A 18 -43.57 -3.92 3.80
C LYS A 18 -43.38 -2.40 3.95
N GLY A 19 -43.15 -1.69 2.86
CA GLY A 19 -42.93 -0.25 2.86
C GLY A 19 -41.50 0.22 3.02
N TYR A 20 -40.57 -0.63 3.51
CA TYR A 20 -39.17 -0.30 3.76
C TYR A 20 -38.29 -0.64 2.56
N VAL A 21 -37.26 0.18 2.33
CA VAL A 21 -36.15 -0.14 1.44
C VAL A 21 -35.04 -0.78 2.29
N LEU A 22 -34.73 -2.05 2.07
CA LEU A 22 -33.94 -2.85 3.01
C LEU A 22 -32.71 -3.46 2.36
N CYS A 23 -31.60 -3.54 3.12
CA CYS A 23 -30.48 -4.42 2.79
C CYS A 23 -30.87 -5.89 3.02
N SER A 24 -30.10 -6.82 2.48
CA SER A 24 -30.38 -8.27 2.58
C SER A 24 -30.59 -8.74 4.02
N LYS A 25 -29.79 -8.22 5.00
CA LYS A 25 -29.94 -8.57 6.43
C LYS A 25 -31.31 -8.18 6.96
N HIS A 26 -31.70 -6.91 6.83
CA HIS A 26 -32.96 -6.41 7.39
C HIS A 26 -34.17 -6.93 6.61
N MET A 27 -34.02 -7.18 5.33
CA MET A 27 -35.05 -7.87 4.54
C MET A 27 -35.29 -9.30 5.09
N HIS A 28 -34.20 -10.06 5.35
CA HIS A 28 -34.30 -11.40 5.93
C HIS A 28 -34.94 -11.37 7.33
N GLN A 29 -34.54 -10.42 8.20
CA GLN A 29 -35.12 -10.27 9.53
C GLN A 29 -36.62 -10.00 9.45
N LEU A 30 -37.05 -9.03 8.60
CA LEU A 30 -38.44 -8.67 8.44
C LEU A 30 -39.28 -9.83 7.89
N LEU A 31 -38.75 -10.58 6.92
CA LEU A 31 -39.43 -11.73 6.32
C LEU A 31 -39.55 -12.92 7.28
N LYS A 32 -38.46 -13.22 8.01
CA LYS A 32 -38.39 -14.40 8.88
C LYS A 32 -39.03 -14.18 10.25
N TYR A 33 -38.81 -13.01 10.85
CA TYR A 33 -39.18 -12.75 12.24
C TYR A 33 -40.28 -11.68 12.35
N ASN A 34 -40.72 -11.09 11.25
CA ASN A 34 -41.66 -9.97 11.17
C ASN A 34 -41.27 -8.75 12.02
N LYS A 35 -39.98 -8.63 12.41
CA LYS A 35 -39.41 -7.51 13.19
C LYS A 35 -37.93 -7.35 12.89
N PHE A 36 -37.37 -6.20 13.23
CA PHE A 36 -35.94 -5.97 13.24
C PHE A 36 -35.37 -6.35 14.60
N LEU A 37 -34.22 -7.03 14.61
CA LEU A 37 -33.60 -7.55 15.84
C LEU A 37 -32.46 -6.61 16.26
N ASP A 38 -32.53 -6.06 17.45
CA ASP A 38 -31.52 -5.13 18.00
C ASP A 38 -30.20 -5.85 18.28
N ASN A 39 -30.23 -7.08 18.78
CA ASN A 39 -29.05 -7.88 19.15
C ASN A 39 -28.86 -9.11 18.23
N CYS A 40 -28.90 -8.87 16.91
CA CYS A 40 -28.65 -9.97 15.98
C CYS A 40 -27.13 -10.21 15.85
N PRO A 41 -26.65 -11.47 15.97
CA PRO A 41 -25.26 -11.79 15.74
C PRO A 41 -24.76 -11.22 14.42
N ARG A 42 -23.50 -10.80 14.40
CA ARG A 42 -22.86 -10.31 13.19
C ARG A 42 -22.87 -11.37 12.11
N THR A 43 -23.16 -10.96 10.90
CA THR A 43 -23.12 -11.82 9.71
C THR A 43 -22.09 -11.34 8.71
N GLN A 44 -21.70 -12.21 7.80
CA GLN A 44 -20.82 -11.84 6.68
C GLN A 44 -21.33 -10.68 5.81
N ASN A 45 -22.60 -10.31 5.91
CA ASN A 45 -23.19 -9.21 5.12
C ASN A 45 -23.24 -7.88 5.87
N ASP A 46 -22.81 -7.86 7.14
CA ASP A 46 -22.80 -6.61 7.91
C ASP A 46 -21.63 -5.71 7.53
N LEU A 47 -21.85 -4.40 7.62
CA LEU A 47 -20.81 -3.40 7.44
C LEU A 47 -19.75 -3.54 8.52
N ASN A 48 -18.56 -3.06 8.24
CA ASN A 48 -17.48 -3.03 9.21
C ASN A 48 -17.85 -2.08 10.36
N GLU A 49 -17.64 -2.55 11.57
CA GLU A 49 -17.70 -1.70 12.75
C GLU A 49 -16.48 -0.80 12.81
N PHE A 50 -16.64 0.38 13.39
CA PHE A 50 -15.57 1.35 13.50
C PHE A 50 -15.64 2.11 14.81
N PHE A 51 -14.52 2.68 15.21
CA PHE A 51 -14.37 3.51 16.38
C PHE A 51 -13.59 4.78 16.02
N VAL A 52 -14.16 5.94 16.35
CA VAL A 52 -13.55 7.26 16.11
C VAL A 52 -12.61 7.62 17.25
N LYS A 53 -11.35 7.92 16.93
CA LYS A 53 -10.31 8.39 17.86
C LYS A 53 -9.79 9.77 17.43
N GLY A 54 -10.60 10.81 17.63
CA GLY A 54 -10.23 12.17 17.25
C GLY A 54 -9.98 12.29 15.75
N GLU A 55 -8.74 12.53 15.34
CA GLU A 55 -8.36 12.75 13.94
C GLU A 55 -8.39 11.49 13.07
N PHE A 56 -8.36 10.30 13.66
CA PHE A 56 -8.39 9.05 12.91
C PHE A 56 -9.51 8.12 13.36
N THR A 57 -9.93 7.24 12.49
CA THR A 57 -10.97 6.24 12.71
C THR A 57 -10.40 4.85 12.45
N VAL A 58 -10.63 3.93 13.38
CA VAL A 58 -10.26 2.52 13.29
C VAL A 58 -11.45 1.71 12.81
N PHE A 59 -11.29 0.94 11.76
CA PHE A 59 -12.27 -0.02 11.27
C PHE A 59 -11.84 -1.45 11.56
N TYR A 60 -12.78 -2.30 11.95
CA TYR A 60 -12.51 -3.71 12.18
C TYR A 60 -12.75 -4.54 10.92
N LEU A 61 -11.81 -5.44 10.64
CA LEU A 61 -11.92 -6.43 9.57
C LEU A 61 -12.37 -7.78 10.14
N TYR A 62 -13.22 -8.46 9.39
CA TYR A 62 -13.85 -9.68 9.84
C TYR A 62 -13.62 -10.83 8.87
N ASN A 63 -13.50 -12.04 9.42
CA ASN A 63 -13.51 -13.27 8.63
C ASN A 63 -14.85 -13.37 7.88
N GLY A 64 -14.78 -13.68 6.59
CA GLY A 64 -15.97 -13.78 5.75
C GLY A 64 -16.92 -14.93 6.09
N THR A 65 -16.40 -15.97 6.76
CA THR A 65 -17.15 -17.18 7.13
C THR A 65 -17.60 -17.15 8.58
N THR A 66 -16.66 -16.93 9.52
CA THR A 66 -16.94 -16.99 10.97
C THR A 66 -17.49 -15.69 11.53
N SER A 67 -17.35 -14.58 10.79
CA SER A 67 -17.70 -13.21 11.26
C SER A 67 -16.91 -12.75 12.49
N GLU A 68 -15.81 -13.42 12.82
CA GLU A 68 -14.90 -13.01 13.89
C GLU A 68 -14.00 -11.86 13.43
N LYS A 69 -13.66 -10.97 14.35
CA LYS A 69 -12.66 -9.92 14.11
C LYS A 69 -11.30 -10.56 13.88
N ILE A 70 -10.67 -10.25 12.74
CA ILE A 70 -9.35 -10.79 12.38
C ILE A 70 -8.26 -9.73 12.31
N ASP A 71 -8.63 -8.48 12.03
CA ASP A 71 -7.68 -7.40 11.81
C ASP A 71 -8.36 -6.04 11.91
N GLU A 72 -7.61 -4.97 11.66
CA GLU A 72 -8.14 -3.61 11.61
C GLU A 72 -7.38 -2.75 10.59
N PHE A 73 -7.98 -1.65 10.16
CA PHE A 73 -7.34 -0.61 9.36
C PHE A 73 -7.73 0.78 9.86
N ILE A 74 -6.90 1.77 9.55
CA ILE A 74 -7.10 3.16 9.98
C ILE A 74 -7.22 4.11 8.79
N ILE A 75 -8.02 5.16 8.99
CA ILE A 75 -8.20 6.28 8.05
C ILE A 75 -8.22 7.59 8.81
N ASP A 76 -8.11 8.72 8.12
CA ASP A 76 -8.48 10.01 8.70
C ASP A 76 -9.99 10.10 8.91
N THR A 77 -10.43 10.66 10.06
CA THR A 77 -11.85 10.74 10.42
C THR A 77 -12.68 11.53 9.41
N GLU A 78 -12.08 12.50 8.73
CA GLU A 78 -12.74 13.28 7.68
C GLU A 78 -13.20 12.43 6.48
N ASP A 79 -12.54 11.31 6.22
CA ASP A 79 -12.88 10.40 5.12
C ASP A 79 -13.93 9.35 5.50
N LEU A 80 -14.38 9.33 6.76
CA LEU A 80 -15.36 8.36 7.27
C LEU A 80 -16.61 8.28 6.40
N ASN A 81 -17.16 9.43 5.97
CA ASN A 81 -18.38 9.46 5.18
C ASN A 81 -18.22 8.87 3.76
N LYS A 82 -17.02 8.83 3.22
CA LYS A 82 -16.72 8.23 1.92
C LYS A 82 -16.82 6.69 1.97
N ILE A 83 -16.47 6.10 3.11
CA ILE A 83 -16.21 4.66 3.18
C ILE A 83 -17.12 3.87 4.11
N ARG A 84 -17.79 4.51 5.09
CA ARG A 84 -18.55 3.82 6.15
C ARG A 84 -19.72 2.95 5.64
N TYR A 85 -20.20 3.18 4.45
CA TYR A 85 -21.32 2.42 3.87
C TYR A 85 -20.88 1.31 2.90
N HIS A 86 -19.55 1.11 2.74
CA HIS A 86 -18.99 0.01 1.99
C HIS A 86 -18.56 -1.11 2.92
N LYS A 87 -18.62 -2.34 2.43
CA LYS A 87 -18.09 -3.48 3.15
C LYS A 87 -16.64 -3.71 2.73
N TRP A 88 -15.74 -3.54 3.69
CA TRP A 88 -14.31 -3.72 3.51
C TRP A 88 -13.87 -5.10 3.97
N ARG A 89 -12.93 -5.69 3.28
CA ARG A 89 -12.30 -6.97 3.59
C ARG A 89 -10.82 -6.96 3.24
N LEU A 90 -10.07 -7.87 3.84
CA LEU A 90 -8.67 -8.08 3.48
C LEU A 90 -8.59 -9.02 2.26
N SER A 91 -7.80 -8.64 1.26
CA SER A 91 -7.52 -9.45 0.09
C SER A 91 -6.06 -9.25 -0.32
N HIS A 92 -5.26 -10.33 -0.32
CA HIS A 92 -3.82 -10.26 -0.63
C HIS A 92 -3.07 -9.17 0.16
N GLY A 93 -3.39 -9.02 1.45
CA GLY A 93 -2.78 -8.02 2.32
C GLY A 93 -3.35 -6.60 2.19
N ARG A 94 -4.24 -6.32 1.22
CA ARG A 94 -4.83 -4.99 0.97
C ARG A 94 -6.26 -4.91 1.44
N VAL A 95 -6.70 -3.72 1.83
CA VAL A 95 -8.09 -3.46 2.20
C VAL A 95 -8.88 -3.11 0.95
N VAL A 96 -9.89 -3.93 0.64
CA VAL A 96 -10.66 -3.82 -0.60
C VAL A 96 -12.16 -3.91 -0.35
N THR A 97 -12.95 -3.32 -1.26
CA THR A 97 -14.40 -3.50 -1.35
C THR A 97 -14.79 -4.05 -2.72
N GLY A 98 -15.88 -4.82 -2.77
CA GLY A 98 -16.47 -5.25 -4.03
C GLY A 98 -17.17 -4.10 -4.73
N LEU A 99 -16.99 -3.98 -6.05
CA LEU A 99 -17.83 -3.11 -6.88
C LEU A 99 -19.06 -3.86 -7.37
N PRO A 100 -20.20 -3.17 -7.53
CA PRO A 100 -21.46 -3.81 -7.94
C PRO A 100 -21.43 -4.40 -9.35
N SER A 101 -20.55 -3.89 -10.20
CA SER A 101 -20.44 -4.29 -11.59
C SER A 101 -19.22 -5.16 -11.81
N LYS A 102 -19.43 -6.42 -12.20
CA LYS A 102 -18.45 -7.32 -12.83
C LYS A 102 -17.29 -7.83 -11.96
N GLY A 103 -17.50 -8.13 -10.66
CA GLY A 103 -16.49 -8.85 -9.89
C GLY A 103 -15.16 -8.10 -9.65
N THR A 104 -15.08 -6.82 -10.01
CA THR A 104 -13.92 -5.97 -9.76
C THR A 104 -13.87 -5.53 -8.31
N GLN A 105 -12.67 -5.44 -7.75
CA GLN A 105 -12.42 -4.93 -6.42
C GLN A 105 -11.89 -3.50 -6.52
N ARG A 106 -12.13 -2.70 -5.48
CA ARG A 106 -11.58 -1.37 -5.34
C ARG A 106 -10.79 -1.28 -4.05
N GLU A 107 -9.55 -0.86 -4.13
CA GLU A 107 -8.70 -0.68 -2.96
C GLU A 107 -9.11 0.57 -2.17
N LEU A 108 -9.01 0.50 -0.84
CA LEU A 108 -9.37 1.60 0.05
C LEU A 108 -8.52 2.85 -0.21
N SER A 109 -7.22 2.68 -0.39
CA SER A 109 -6.29 3.78 -0.69
C SER A 109 -6.71 4.58 -1.93
N TRP A 110 -7.17 3.91 -2.98
CA TRP A 110 -7.69 4.59 -4.19
C TRP A 110 -8.97 5.39 -3.90
N VAL A 111 -9.86 4.85 -3.06
CA VAL A 111 -11.09 5.55 -2.66
C VAL A 111 -10.77 6.79 -1.84
N ILE A 112 -9.82 6.70 -0.90
CA ILE A 112 -9.38 7.83 -0.07
C ILE A 112 -8.78 8.92 -0.94
N MET A 113 -7.91 8.56 -1.90
CA MET A 113 -7.25 9.50 -2.82
C MET A 113 -8.18 10.02 -3.94
N GLY A 114 -9.43 9.57 -4.00
CA GLY A 114 -10.41 10.03 -4.99
C GLY A 114 -10.16 9.53 -6.41
N LEU A 115 -9.38 8.45 -6.58
CA LEU A 115 -9.03 7.88 -7.87
C LEU A 115 -10.00 6.75 -8.27
N ASP A 116 -10.25 6.59 -9.56
CA ASP A 116 -10.97 5.43 -10.10
C ASP A 116 -9.98 4.51 -10.83
N THR A 117 -9.84 3.28 -10.34
CA THR A 117 -8.97 2.24 -10.93
C THR A 117 -9.35 1.83 -12.35
N ARG A 118 -10.53 2.24 -12.83
CA ARG A 118 -11.05 1.94 -14.17
C ARG A 118 -10.75 3.05 -15.18
N ASP A 119 -10.18 4.17 -14.75
CA ASP A 119 -9.83 5.27 -15.63
C ASP A 119 -8.54 4.93 -16.40
N GLU A 120 -8.60 4.92 -17.72
CA GLU A 120 -7.43 4.74 -18.60
C GLU A 120 -6.31 5.75 -18.31
N LYS A 121 -6.66 6.94 -17.81
CA LYS A 121 -5.68 7.97 -17.39
C LYS A 121 -4.85 7.53 -16.18
N ASN A 122 -5.35 6.57 -15.40
CA ASN A 122 -4.75 6.11 -14.16
C ASN A 122 -4.06 4.75 -14.28
N LYS A 123 -3.95 4.18 -15.49
CA LYS A 123 -3.41 2.81 -15.69
C LYS A 123 -1.95 2.65 -15.26
N ASP A 124 -1.17 3.72 -15.33
CA ASP A 124 0.28 3.70 -15.04
C ASP A 124 0.61 4.17 -13.62
N ILE A 125 -0.40 4.60 -12.85
CA ILE A 125 -0.22 5.05 -11.47
C ILE A 125 -0.72 4.02 -10.47
N VAL A 126 -0.18 4.10 -9.25
CA VAL A 126 -0.59 3.32 -8.09
C VAL A 126 -0.67 4.24 -6.86
N VAL A 127 -1.44 3.83 -5.86
CA VAL A 127 -1.40 4.47 -4.55
C VAL A 127 -0.52 3.62 -3.65
N ASP A 128 0.60 4.20 -3.22
CA ASP A 128 1.59 3.57 -2.37
C ASP A 128 1.38 3.97 -0.90
N HIS A 129 1.72 3.07 0.03
CA HIS A 129 1.74 3.34 1.47
C HIS A 129 3.17 3.61 1.90
N ILE A 130 3.47 4.85 2.30
CA ILE A 130 4.83 5.32 2.62
C ILE A 130 5.48 4.45 3.70
N ASP A 131 4.74 4.07 4.74
CA ASP A 131 5.22 3.17 5.81
C ASP A 131 5.23 1.68 5.41
N GLY A 132 4.78 1.36 4.18
CA GLY A 132 4.63 -0.01 3.68
C GLY A 132 3.54 -0.81 4.40
N ASN A 133 2.65 -0.19 5.18
CA ASN A 133 1.53 -0.83 5.85
C ASN A 133 0.21 -0.56 5.10
N PRO A 134 -0.32 -1.52 4.33
CA PRO A 134 -1.53 -1.32 3.52
C PRO A 134 -2.82 -1.16 4.36
N LYS A 135 -2.72 -1.24 5.68
CA LYS A 135 -3.82 -0.99 6.62
C LYS A 135 -3.81 0.43 7.20
N ASN A 136 -2.74 1.19 7.01
CA ASN A 136 -2.66 2.61 7.36
C ASN A 136 -3.04 3.46 6.14
N ASN A 137 -4.34 3.74 6.00
CA ASN A 137 -4.89 4.52 4.88
C ASN A 137 -5.16 5.99 5.27
N ARG A 138 -4.35 6.56 6.15
CA ARG A 138 -4.36 7.99 6.42
C ARG A 138 -3.69 8.74 5.26
N LYS A 139 -4.18 9.91 4.88
CA LYS A 139 -3.71 10.66 3.71
C LYS A 139 -2.22 10.98 3.76
N TYR A 140 -1.67 11.32 4.95
CA TYR A 140 -0.24 11.58 5.11
C TYR A 140 0.64 10.37 4.76
N ASN A 141 0.06 9.16 4.84
CA ASN A 141 0.75 7.90 4.53
C ASN A 141 0.51 7.41 3.10
N LEU A 142 -0.33 8.09 2.33
CA LEU A 142 -0.66 7.72 0.96
C LEU A 142 -0.02 8.68 -0.03
N ARG A 143 0.59 8.13 -1.07
CA ARG A 143 1.10 8.92 -2.18
C ARG A 143 0.73 8.28 -3.51
N ILE A 144 0.51 9.12 -4.52
CA ILE A 144 0.30 8.68 -5.89
C ILE A 144 1.68 8.60 -6.54
N CYS A 145 2.01 7.46 -7.11
CA CYS A 145 3.27 7.23 -7.79
C CYS A 145 3.08 6.31 -9.00
N THR A 146 4.07 6.24 -9.85
CA THR A 146 4.13 5.24 -10.92
C THR A 146 4.45 3.86 -10.36
N GLN A 147 4.19 2.81 -11.14
CA GLN A 147 4.59 1.45 -10.75
C GLN A 147 6.11 1.32 -10.54
N GLY A 148 6.91 2.09 -11.29
CA GLY A 148 8.36 2.12 -11.15
C GLY A 148 8.80 2.69 -9.80
N GLU A 149 8.24 3.83 -9.41
CA GLU A 149 8.50 4.48 -8.12
C GLU A 149 8.04 3.61 -6.94
N ASN A 150 6.89 2.93 -7.06
CA ASN A 150 6.40 2.03 -6.01
C ASN A 150 7.32 0.83 -5.74
N VAL A 151 8.03 0.34 -6.76
CA VAL A 151 8.99 -0.77 -6.58
C VAL A 151 10.12 -0.41 -5.62
N ILE A 152 10.43 0.87 -5.48
CA ILE A 152 11.54 1.40 -4.68
C ILE A 152 11.23 1.34 -3.19
N ASN A 153 9.97 1.55 -2.82
CA ASN A 153 9.50 1.52 -1.42
C ASN A 153 9.32 0.10 -0.84
N LYS A 154 9.67 -0.95 -1.60
CA LYS A 154 9.48 -2.33 -1.13
C LYS A 154 10.42 -2.66 0.02
N LYS A 155 9.85 -3.25 1.08
CA LYS A 155 10.61 -3.84 2.18
C LYS A 155 11.43 -5.06 1.70
N PHE A 156 12.44 -5.42 2.49
CA PHE A 156 13.27 -6.61 2.25
C PHE A 156 12.48 -7.83 1.84
N MET A 157 12.93 -8.50 0.79
CA MET A 157 12.50 -9.87 0.54
C MET A 157 13.19 -10.80 1.53
N SER A 158 12.50 -11.82 2.02
CA SER A 158 12.99 -12.77 3.02
C SER A 158 14.28 -13.54 2.60
N ASN A 159 14.62 -13.51 1.31
CA ASN A 159 15.83 -14.12 0.73
C ASN A 159 17.02 -13.16 0.59
N ASN A 160 16.93 -11.92 1.10
CA ASN A 160 18.05 -10.98 1.07
C ASN A 160 19.04 -11.31 2.20
N THR A 161 20.10 -12.07 1.87
CA THR A 161 21.14 -12.51 2.82
C THR A 161 22.14 -11.41 3.17
N ILE A 162 22.23 -10.34 2.36
CA ILE A 162 23.17 -9.22 2.56
C ILE A 162 22.61 -8.17 3.52
N GLY A 163 21.28 -8.08 3.64
CA GLY A 163 20.63 -7.11 4.52
C GLY A 163 20.50 -5.69 3.94
N PHE A 164 20.84 -5.46 2.66
CA PHE A 164 20.65 -4.19 1.94
C PHE A 164 19.99 -4.43 0.58
N ILE A 165 18.95 -3.63 0.27
CA ILE A 165 18.23 -3.74 -1.00
C ILE A 165 19.12 -3.30 -2.17
N GLY A 166 19.14 -4.09 -3.25
CA GLY A 166 19.86 -3.77 -4.47
C GLY A 166 21.38 -4.02 -4.39
N VAL A 167 21.84 -4.74 -3.37
CA VAL A 167 23.23 -5.21 -3.26
C VAL A 167 23.23 -6.73 -3.22
N SER A 168 24.04 -7.38 -4.04
CA SER A 168 24.22 -8.83 -4.07
C SER A 168 25.69 -9.21 -3.96
N TYR A 169 26.00 -10.32 -3.27
CA TYR A 169 27.36 -10.87 -3.23
C TYR A 169 27.57 -11.91 -4.33
N LYS A 170 28.65 -11.80 -5.06
CA LYS A 170 29.05 -12.73 -6.13
C LYS A 170 30.25 -13.56 -5.68
N LYS A 171 29.99 -14.77 -5.23
CA LYS A 171 30.99 -15.68 -4.67
C LYS A 171 32.14 -15.97 -5.65
N GLU A 172 31.82 -16.11 -6.94
CA GLU A 172 32.82 -16.46 -7.98
C GLU A 172 33.88 -15.38 -8.19
N ARG A 173 33.54 -14.11 -7.89
CA ARG A 173 34.43 -12.95 -8.07
C ARG A 173 34.86 -12.33 -6.75
N ASP A 174 34.31 -12.82 -5.66
CA ASP A 174 34.48 -12.24 -4.33
C ASP A 174 34.21 -10.73 -4.33
N THR A 175 33.02 -10.34 -4.83
CA THR A 175 32.63 -8.94 -4.99
C THR A 175 31.18 -8.72 -4.58
N TYR A 176 30.88 -7.49 -4.20
CA TYR A 176 29.53 -6.99 -3.99
C TYR A 176 29.08 -6.20 -5.23
N ASP A 177 27.93 -6.59 -5.80
CA ASP A 177 27.37 -5.98 -7.00
C ASP A 177 26.14 -5.13 -6.64
N PRO A 178 26.28 -3.80 -6.53
CA PRO A 178 25.15 -2.89 -6.36
C PRO A 178 24.46 -2.65 -7.70
N GLU A 179 23.12 -2.68 -7.69
CA GLU A 179 22.31 -2.39 -8.87
C GLU A 179 21.07 -1.58 -8.52
N ILE A 180 20.57 -0.82 -9.49
CA ILE A 180 19.32 -0.10 -9.39
C ILE A 180 18.45 -0.37 -10.62
N ARG A 181 17.13 -0.41 -10.44
CA ARG A 181 16.19 -0.63 -11.53
C ARG A 181 15.13 0.47 -11.53
N ILE A 182 14.90 1.06 -12.70
CA ILE A 182 13.80 2.00 -12.95
C ILE A 182 12.97 1.46 -14.11
N GLY A 183 11.73 1.09 -13.84
CA GLY A 183 10.90 0.43 -14.82
C GLY A 183 11.56 -0.84 -15.37
N TYR A 184 11.83 -0.85 -16.68
CA TYR A 184 12.50 -1.97 -17.37
C TYR A 184 14.02 -1.81 -17.45
N VAL A 185 14.57 -0.66 -17.07
CA VAL A 185 16.01 -0.37 -17.18
C VAL A 185 16.71 -0.83 -15.90
N ARG A 186 17.68 -1.73 -16.05
CA ARG A 186 18.59 -2.17 -14.99
C ARG A 186 19.94 -1.47 -15.15
N CYS A 187 20.43 -0.81 -14.11
CA CYS A 187 21.74 -0.18 -14.06
C CYS A 187 22.60 -0.88 -13.01
N HIS A 188 23.72 -1.46 -13.44
CA HIS A 188 24.77 -1.98 -12.57
C HIS A 188 25.72 -0.84 -12.19
N LEU A 189 25.87 -0.58 -10.88
CA LEU A 189 26.63 0.56 -10.37
C LEU A 189 28.13 0.27 -10.24
N GLY A 190 28.57 -0.89 -10.72
CA GLY A 190 29.96 -1.36 -10.68
C GLY A 190 30.30 -2.11 -9.39
N ALA A 191 30.84 -3.32 -9.55
CA ALA A 191 31.24 -4.18 -8.44
C ALA A 191 32.29 -3.52 -7.52
N THR A 192 32.29 -3.89 -6.24
CA THR A 192 33.24 -3.43 -5.21
C THR A 192 33.75 -4.61 -4.41
N LYS A 193 34.86 -4.42 -3.71
CA LYS A 193 35.43 -5.43 -2.82
C LYS A 193 34.86 -5.40 -1.41
N THR A 194 34.31 -4.26 -1.00
CA THR A 194 33.73 -4.10 0.32
C THR A 194 32.22 -3.90 0.23
N LEU A 195 31.50 -4.35 1.25
CA LEU A 195 30.06 -4.17 1.35
C LEU A 195 29.71 -2.69 1.54
N GLU A 196 30.49 -1.96 2.31
CA GLU A 196 30.31 -0.54 2.58
C GLU A 196 30.30 0.29 1.29
N GLU A 197 31.25 0.07 0.39
CA GLU A 197 31.32 0.76 -0.90
C GLU A 197 30.12 0.41 -1.79
N ALA A 198 29.68 -0.86 -1.82
CA ALA A 198 28.52 -1.28 -2.58
C ALA A 198 27.22 -0.63 -2.05
N VAL A 199 27.05 -0.59 -0.73
CA VAL A 199 25.91 0.05 -0.06
C VAL A 199 25.93 1.55 -0.32
N TYR A 200 27.09 2.20 -0.28
CA TYR A 200 27.22 3.62 -0.57
C TYR A 200 26.84 3.96 -2.02
N LYS A 201 27.35 3.18 -3.00
CA LYS A 201 26.93 3.35 -4.40
C LYS A 201 25.42 3.23 -4.58
N ARG A 202 24.80 2.28 -3.88
CA ARG A 202 23.34 2.10 -3.92
C ARG A 202 22.62 3.29 -3.28
N LEU A 203 23.11 3.79 -2.15
CA LEU A 203 22.59 4.97 -1.46
C LEU A 203 22.58 6.20 -2.37
N ILE A 204 23.74 6.52 -2.98
CA ILE A 204 23.84 7.67 -3.90
C ILE A 204 22.91 7.54 -5.12
N ALA A 205 22.81 6.34 -5.71
CA ALA A 205 21.89 6.13 -6.82
C ALA A 205 20.44 6.35 -6.43
N GLU A 206 20.04 5.98 -5.20
CA GLU A 206 18.70 6.25 -4.66
C GLU A 206 18.47 7.74 -4.43
N GLU A 207 19.43 8.45 -3.85
CA GLU A 207 19.33 9.90 -3.62
C GLU A 207 19.21 10.69 -4.94
N LEU A 208 19.98 10.33 -5.96
CA LEU A 208 19.95 11.00 -7.26
C LEU A 208 18.66 10.74 -8.04
N LEU A 209 18.05 9.55 -7.88
CA LEU A 209 16.95 9.12 -8.73
C LEU A 209 15.58 9.20 -8.05
N PHE A 210 15.52 9.07 -6.73
CA PHE A 210 14.27 8.81 -6.02
C PHE A 210 13.92 9.83 -4.95
N GLN A 211 14.88 10.59 -4.45
CA GLN A 211 14.69 11.66 -3.47
C GLN A 211 13.66 11.29 -2.38
N GLU A 212 12.45 11.84 -2.45
CA GLU A 212 11.36 11.64 -1.48
C GLU A 212 10.70 10.24 -1.49
N TYR A 213 11.04 9.37 -2.48
CA TYR A 213 10.46 8.02 -2.59
C TYR A 213 11.27 6.93 -1.89
N THR A 214 12.39 7.27 -1.25
CA THR A 214 13.19 6.28 -0.50
C THR A 214 12.50 5.92 0.83
N ASN A 215 12.57 4.63 1.19
CA ASN A 215 12.14 4.19 2.51
C ASN A 215 13.10 4.78 3.56
N GLU A 216 12.59 5.66 4.43
CA GLU A 216 13.39 6.43 5.38
C GLU A 216 14.21 5.54 6.32
N GLU A 217 13.62 4.46 6.83
CA GLU A 217 14.31 3.51 7.72
C GLU A 217 15.50 2.85 7.01
N GLU A 218 15.30 2.38 5.79
CA GLU A 218 16.33 1.73 4.98
C GLU A 218 17.41 2.73 4.54
N HIS A 219 17.02 3.96 4.23
CA HIS A 219 17.92 5.05 3.87
C HIS A 219 18.85 5.40 5.05
N ASN A 220 18.29 5.64 6.23
CA ASN A 220 19.06 5.94 7.44
C ASN A 220 20.00 4.80 7.84
N LYS A 221 19.56 3.55 7.67
CA LYS A 221 20.40 2.37 7.87
C LYS A 221 21.63 2.36 6.95
N LYS A 222 21.47 2.72 5.67
CA LYS A 222 22.57 2.81 4.70
C LYS A 222 23.54 3.95 5.06
N ILE A 223 23.01 5.12 5.43
CA ILE A 223 23.82 6.26 5.88
C ILE A 223 24.70 5.84 7.05
N GLU A 224 24.12 5.26 8.09
CA GLU A 224 24.87 4.84 9.29
C GLU A 224 25.91 3.78 8.95
N PHE A 225 25.58 2.79 8.12
CA PHE A 225 26.48 1.71 7.71
C PHE A 225 27.69 2.23 6.92
N THR A 226 27.53 3.28 6.10
CA THR A 226 28.60 3.82 5.24
C THR A 226 29.35 5.00 5.86
N LYS A 227 29.13 5.28 7.13
CA LYS A 227 29.71 6.42 7.86
C LYS A 227 31.24 6.37 7.93
N SER A 228 31.81 5.17 7.99
CA SER A 228 33.25 4.91 8.08
C SER A 228 34.05 5.23 6.81
N LEU A 229 33.39 5.35 5.65
CA LEU A 229 34.03 5.67 4.39
C LEU A 229 34.66 7.07 4.42
N SER A 230 35.91 7.18 3.93
CA SER A 230 36.58 8.48 3.82
C SER A 230 35.85 9.39 2.80
N GLN A 231 35.97 10.70 3.00
CA GLN A 231 35.37 11.68 2.08
C GLN A 231 35.88 11.49 0.64
N LYS A 232 37.16 11.26 0.45
CA LYS A 232 37.75 10.98 -0.86
C LYS A 232 37.12 9.76 -1.53
N THR A 233 36.99 8.65 -0.79
CA THR A 233 36.32 7.43 -1.30
C THR A 233 34.88 7.72 -1.71
N LYS A 234 34.14 8.48 -0.91
CA LYS A 234 32.76 8.86 -1.21
C LYS A 234 32.65 9.64 -2.52
N GLU A 235 33.50 10.62 -2.73
CA GLU A 235 33.54 11.45 -3.96
C GLU A 235 33.86 10.58 -5.19
N GLU A 236 34.83 9.67 -5.10
CA GLU A 236 35.17 8.75 -6.19
C GLU A 236 33.99 7.80 -6.53
N LEU A 237 33.34 7.24 -5.52
CA LEU A 237 32.18 6.34 -5.71
C LEU A 237 30.96 7.08 -6.28
N GLU A 238 30.72 8.31 -5.84
CA GLU A 238 29.66 9.17 -6.36
C GLU A 238 29.84 9.46 -7.84
N GLN A 239 31.07 9.80 -8.26
CA GLN A 239 31.36 10.04 -9.68
C GLN A 239 31.11 8.78 -10.52
N ILE A 240 31.54 7.61 -10.05
CA ILE A 240 31.28 6.34 -10.72
C ILE A 240 29.78 6.08 -10.90
N VAL A 241 28.98 6.36 -9.87
CA VAL A 241 27.52 6.19 -9.93
C VAL A 241 26.91 7.13 -10.95
N LYS A 242 27.26 8.42 -10.93
CA LYS A 242 26.79 9.41 -11.90
C LYS A 242 27.08 8.97 -13.35
N ASP A 243 28.31 8.57 -13.63
CA ASP A 243 28.72 8.11 -14.96
C ASP A 243 27.90 6.88 -15.41
N LYS A 244 27.61 5.93 -14.50
CA LYS A 244 26.80 4.75 -14.79
C LYS A 244 25.33 5.10 -15.07
N LEU A 245 24.78 6.05 -14.35
CA LEU A 245 23.39 6.49 -14.52
C LEU A 245 23.23 7.28 -15.83
N ILE A 246 24.18 8.16 -16.15
CA ILE A 246 24.22 8.92 -17.43
C ILE A 246 24.31 7.94 -18.60
N ALA A 247 25.19 6.94 -18.55
CA ALA A 247 25.36 5.92 -19.59
C ALA A 247 24.08 5.08 -19.84
N LYS A 248 23.12 5.11 -18.93
CA LYS A 248 21.82 4.45 -19.04
C LYS A 248 20.66 5.42 -19.30
N ASN A 249 20.94 6.71 -19.52
CA ASN A 249 19.96 7.79 -19.64
C ASN A 249 18.98 7.84 -18.45
N LEU A 250 19.46 7.53 -17.26
CA LEU A 250 18.67 7.55 -16.02
C LEU A 250 18.89 8.83 -15.23
N TRP A 251 19.96 9.58 -15.51
CA TRP A 251 20.31 10.85 -14.87
C TRP A 251 21.00 11.78 -15.89
N GLN A 252 20.86 13.13 -15.72
CA GLN A 252 21.42 14.16 -16.62
C GLN A 252 22.49 14.99 -15.90
#